data_940a6b966d367d8deba38684738dff97
#
_entry.id   940a6b966d367d8deba38684738dff97
#
_cell.length_a   1.000
_cell.length_b   1.000
_cell.length_c   1.000
_cell.angle_alpha   90.00
_cell.angle_beta   90.00
_cell.angle_gamma   90.00
#
_symmetry.space_group_name_H-M   'P 1'
#
loop_
_entity.id
_entity.type
_entity.pdbx_description
1 polymer ?
#
loop_
_entity_poly.entity_id
_entity_poly.type
_entity_poly.pdbx_seq_one_letter_code
_entity_poly.pdbx_strand_id
1 'polypeptide(L)'
;MIKVKELIKMLKKEDPESIIIMSEDSEGNRYSPFSDFSIANYIPDSTWSGDIYMYKLTKEDVEQGYTEEDLGPDDPERVKALVFYPVN
;
A
#
# COMPACT_ATOMS: atom_id res chain seq x y z
N MET A 1 -10.79 6.97 1.12
CA MET A 1 -9.88 5.80 1.20
C MET A 1 -10.18 4.99 2.46
N ILE A 2 -10.06 3.68 2.37
CA ILE A 2 -10.29 2.80 3.51
C ILE A 2 -9.05 2.79 4.41
N LYS A 3 -9.26 2.97 5.70
CA LYS A 3 -8.18 2.90 6.70
C LYS A 3 -8.04 1.50 7.26
N VAL A 4 -6.86 1.20 7.81
CA VAL A 4 -6.59 -0.11 8.42
C VAL A 4 -7.67 -0.51 9.42
N LYS A 5 -8.09 0.40 10.31
CA LYS A 5 -9.13 0.11 11.31
C LYS A 5 -10.46 -0.27 10.69
N GLU A 6 -10.79 0.30 9.55
CA GLU A 6 -12.03 -0.01 8.84
C GLU A 6 -11.95 -1.40 8.19
N LEU A 7 -10.80 -1.71 7.58
CA LEU A 7 -10.59 -3.04 6.99
C LEU A 7 -10.61 -4.14 8.04
N ILE A 8 -9.98 -3.92 9.20
CA ILE A 8 -10.03 -4.88 10.31
C ILE A 8 -11.48 -5.15 10.70
N LYS A 9 -12.28 -4.09 10.82
CA LYS A 9 -13.70 -4.22 11.18
C LYS A 9 -14.48 -5.05 10.16
N MET A 10 -14.21 -4.84 8.87
CA MET A 10 -14.84 -5.61 7.80
C MET A 10 -14.45 -7.08 7.88
N LEU A 11 -13.15 -7.36 8.06
CA LEU A 11 -12.62 -8.72 8.05
C LEU A 11 -13.02 -9.54 9.28
N LYS A 12 -13.26 -8.89 10.42
CA LYS A 12 -13.69 -9.60 11.65
C LYS A 12 -14.99 -10.36 11.49
N LYS A 13 -15.81 -10.02 10.51
CA LYS A 13 -17.11 -10.66 10.25
C LYS A 13 -16.98 -11.88 9.35
N GLU A 14 -15.79 -12.13 8.81
CA GLU A 14 -15.58 -13.19 7.84
C GLU A 14 -14.93 -14.42 8.48
N ASP A 15 -15.02 -15.54 7.78
CA ASP A 15 -14.38 -16.78 8.20
C ASP A 15 -12.84 -16.57 8.22
N PRO A 16 -12.17 -16.74 9.37
CA PRO A 16 -10.71 -16.54 9.45
C PRO A 16 -9.89 -17.53 8.62
N GLU A 17 -10.51 -18.62 8.16
CA GLU A 17 -9.85 -19.60 7.30
C GLU A 17 -9.95 -19.23 5.81
N SER A 18 -10.69 -18.20 5.46
CA SER A 18 -10.76 -17.73 4.08
C SER A 18 -9.41 -17.18 3.63
N ILE A 19 -9.01 -17.50 2.42
CA ILE A 19 -7.77 -16.95 1.86
C ILE A 19 -8.04 -15.59 1.24
N ILE A 20 -6.99 -14.77 1.15
CA ILE A 20 -7.08 -13.45 0.55
C ILE A 20 -6.54 -13.50 -0.87
N ILE A 21 -7.37 -13.12 -1.80
CA ILE A 21 -7.05 -13.04 -3.23
C ILE A 21 -7.13 -11.56 -3.64
N MET A 22 -6.16 -11.11 -4.40
CA MET A 22 -6.14 -9.76 -4.94
C MET A 22 -6.61 -9.75 -6.39
N SER A 23 -7.50 -8.83 -6.70
CA SER A 23 -7.91 -8.57 -8.07
C SER A 23 -7.01 -7.47 -8.66
N GLU A 24 -6.64 -7.60 -9.92
CA GLU A 24 -5.83 -6.60 -10.62
C GLU A 24 -6.55 -5.26 -10.72
N ASP A 25 -7.88 -5.30 -10.88
CA ASP A 25 -8.70 -4.11 -11.01
C ASP A 25 -10.11 -4.36 -10.45
N SER A 26 -10.95 -3.32 -10.48
CA SER A 26 -12.31 -3.39 -9.97
C SER A 26 -13.22 -4.30 -10.81
N GLU A 27 -12.83 -4.63 -12.04
CA GLU A 27 -13.61 -5.50 -12.93
C GLU A 27 -13.26 -6.98 -12.79
N GLY A 28 -12.17 -7.29 -12.11
CA GLY A 28 -11.77 -8.66 -11.89
C GLY A 28 -11.17 -9.35 -13.12
N ASN A 29 -10.32 -8.65 -13.86
CA ASN A 29 -9.69 -9.19 -15.05
C ASN A 29 -8.61 -10.24 -14.75
N ARG A 30 -7.94 -10.11 -13.61
CA ARG A 30 -6.91 -11.06 -13.16
C ARG A 30 -6.92 -11.16 -11.64
N TYR A 31 -6.52 -12.33 -11.14
CA TYR A 31 -6.50 -12.61 -9.70
C TYR A 31 -5.17 -13.24 -9.31
N SER A 32 -4.68 -12.87 -8.14
CA SER A 32 -3.46 -13.45 -7.56
C SER A 32 -3.60 -13.52 -6.04
N PRO A 33 -3.02 -14.54 -5.39
CA PRO A 33 -3.03 -14.59 -3.93
C PRO A 33 -2.29 -13.39 -3.33
N PHE A 34 -2.78 -12.92 -2.20
CA PHE A 34 -2.07 -11.93 -1.41
C PHE A 34 -0.77 -12.54 -0.88
N SER A 35 0.33 -11.80 -0.98
CA SER A 35 1.64 -12.24 -0.49
C SER A 35 2.07 -11.49 0.75
N ASP A 36 2.14 -10.16 0.66
CA ASP A 36 2.73 -9.35 1.72
C ASP A 36 2.29 -7.89 1.55
N PHE A 37 2.70 -7.06 2.51
CA PHE A 37 2.47 -5.62 2.41
C PHE A 37 3.73 -4.86 2.80
N SER A 38 3.79 -3.60 2.40
CA SER A 38 4.83 -2.68 2.84
C SER A 38 4.20 -1.37 3.30
N ILE A 39 4.97 -0.61 4.07
CA ILE A 39 4.56 0.72 4.52
C ILE A 39 5.15 1.74 3.54
N ALA A 40 4.35 2.71 3.12
CA ALA A 40 4.77 3.70 2.15
C ALA A 40 4.13 5.06 2.45
N ASN A 41 4.63 6.09 1.78
CA ASN A 41 3.94 7.36 1.64
C ASN A 41 3.13 7.31 0.35
N TYR A 42 1.88 7.73 0.42
CA TYR A 42 0.99 7.78 -0.74
C TYR A 42 0.55 9.21 -0.98
N ILE A 43 0.66 9.67 -2.22
CA ILE A 43 0.17 10.98 -2.64
C ILE A 43 -0.85 10.74 -3.75
N PRO A 44 -2.15 11.00 -3.50
CA PRO A 44 -3.17 10.84 -4.53
C PRO A 44 -3.01 11.92 -5.61
N ASP A 45 -3.20 11.52 -6.87
CA ASP A 45 -3.33 12.45 -7.98
C ASP A 45 -4.77 12.53 -8.48
N SER A 46 -5.59 11.56 -8.07
CA SER A 46 -7.03 11.50 -8.37
C SER A 46 -7.72 10.64 -7.31
N THR A 47 -9.02 10.40 -7.47
CA THR A 47 -9.77 9.54 -6.56
C THR A 47 -9.47 8.05 -6.77
N TRP A 48 -8.80 7.69 -7.85
CA TRP A 48 -8.52 6.28 -8.19
C TRP A 48 -7.04 5.97 -8.43
N SER A 49 -6.15 6.95 -8.39
CA SER A 49 -4.72 6.72 -8.61
C SER A 49 -3.86 7.70 -7.84
N GLY A 50 -2.60 7.37 -7.72
CA GLY A 50 -1.60 8.18 -7.05
C GLY A 50 -0.24 7.54 -7.12
N ASP A 51 0.73 8.14 -6.43
CA ASP A 51 2.11 7.68 -6.42
C ASP A 51 2.54 7.20 -5.04
N ILE A 52 3.44 6.22 -5.04
CA ILE A 52 4.00 5.63 -3.84
C ILE A 52 5.46 6.06 -3.70
N TYR A 53 5.83 6.45 -2.49
CA TYR A 53 7.19 6.82 -2.12
C TYR A 53 7.61 6.08 -0.86
N MET A 54 8.91 6.02 -0.58
CA MET A 54 9.43 5.41 0.64
C MET A 54 8.85 6.13 1.86
N TYR A 55 8.49 5.37 2.90
CA TYR A 55 7.90 5.95 4.10
C TYR A 55 8.93 6.75 4.92
N LYS A 56 10.12 6.15 5.09
CA LYS A 56 11.23 6.78 5.81
C LYS A 56 12.55 6.20 5.29
N LEU A 57 13.64 6.93 5.52
CA LEU A 57 14.99 6.46 5.23
C LEU A 57 15.58 5.80 6.47
N THR A 58 16.01 4.55 6.33
CA THR A 58 16.82 3.89 7.33
C THR A 58 18.29 4.17 7.03
N LYS A 59 19.17 3.88 8.00
CA LYS A 59 20.61 4.01 7.78
C LYS A 59 21.06 3.14 6.61
N GLU A 60 20.49 1.95 6.49
CA GLU A 60 20.78 1.01 5.42
C GLU A 60 20.35 1.55 4.06
N ASP A 61 19.18 2.19 3.99
CA ASP A 61 18.70 2.83 2.77
C ASP A 61 19.65 3.91 2.28
N VAL A 62 20.13 4.76 3.20
CA VAL A 62 21.09 5.82 2.87
C VAL A 62 22.39 5.23 2.33
N GLU A 63 22.86 4.13 2.90
CA GLU A 63 24.06 3.43 2.43
C GLU A 63 23.87 2.87 1.02
N GLN A 64 22.65 2.52 0.63
CA GLN A 64 22.31 2.02 -0.69
C GLN A 64 22.10 3.13 -1.73
N GLY A 65 22.21 4.39 -1.31
CA GLY A 65 22.09 5.53 -2.22
C GLY A 65 20.74 6.23 -2.23
N TYR A 66 19.78 5.81 -1.41
CA TYR A 66 18.50 6.50 -1.30
C TYR A 66 18.66 7.82 -0.58
N THR A 67 17.87 8.81 -0.99
CA THR A 67 17.91 10.17 -0.44
C THR A 67 16.52 10.63 -0.02
N GLU A 68 16.45 11.83 0.56
CA GLU A 68 15.17 12.41 0.97
C GLU A 68 14.18 12.60 -0.19
N GLU A 69 14.68 12.70 -1.42
CA GLU A 69 13.82 12.78 -2.61
C GLU A 69 12.98 11.52 -2.78
N ASP A 70 13.48 10.37 -2.32
CA ASP A 70 12.76 9.10 -2.41
C ASP A 70 11.57 9.02 -1.46
N LEU A 71 11.47 9.96 -0.51
CA LEU A 71 10.32 10.08 0.40
C LEU A 71 9.14 10.80 -0.26
N GLY A 72 9.35 11.32 -1.46
CA GLY A 72 8.34 12.07 -2.19
C GLY A 72 8.34 13.56 -1.86
N PRO A 73 7.59 14.35 -2.64
CA PRO A 73 7.48 15.78 -2.41
C PRO A 73 6.76 16.09 -1.10
N ASP A 74 6.98 17.29 -0.57
CA ASP A 74 6.30 17.79 0.61
C ASP A 74 4.90 18.25 0.21
N ASP A 75 3.96 17.32 0.22
CA ASP A 75 2.60 17.51 -0.24
C ASP A 75 1.63 17.37 0.94
N PRO A 76 0.67 18.33 1.12
CA PRO A 76 -0.28 18.25 2.22
C PRO A 76 -1.20 17.03 2.15
N GLU A 77 -1.35 16.41 0.97
CA GLU A 77 -2.16 15.21 0.80
C GLU A 77 -1.36 13.92 1.02
N ARG A 78 -0.06 14.02 1.27
CA ARG A 78 0.77 12.85 1.55
C ARG A 78 0.32 12.15 2.82
N VAL A 79 0.03 10.85 2.72
CA VAL A 79 -0.45 10.05 3.84
C VAL A 79 0.35 8.75 3.96
N LYS A 80 0.44 8.23 5.17
CA LYS A 80 0.99 6.90 5.41
C LYS A 80 0.01 5.86 4.86
N ALA A 81 0.53 4.90 4.14
CA ALA A 81 -0.28 3.85 3.52
C ALA A 81 0.35 2.48 3.71
N LEU A 82 -0.48 1.45 3.64
CA LEU A 82 -0.03 0.07 3.49
C LEU A 82 -0.31 -0.34 2.05
N VAL A 83 0.71 -0.84 1.38
CA VAL A 83 0.60 -1.33 0.01
C VAL A 83 0.55 -2.86 0.05
N PHE A 84 -0.50 -3.44 -0.47
CA PHE A 84 -0.68 -4.89 -0.53
C PHE A 84 -0.15 -5.41 -1.86
N TYR A 85 0.63 -6.47 -1.80
CA TYR A 85 1.25 -7.06 -2.98
C TYR A 85 0.75 -8.48 -3.22
N PRO A 86 0.46 -8.82 -4.49
CA PRO A 86 0.18 -10.20 -4.85
C PRO A 86 1.45 -11.02 -4.93
N VAL A 87 1.29 -12.34 -5.02
CA VAL A 87 2.42 -13.28 -5.24
C VAL A 87 3.14 -12.98 -6.55
N ASN A 88 2.42 -12.50 -7.52
CA ASN A 88 2.97 -12.13 -8.83
C ASN A 88 2.86 -10.65 -9.07
#